data_196aef7ed760d4e51a6564b7748217e0
#
_entry.id   196aef7ed760d4e51a6564b7748217e0
#
_cell.length_a   1.000
_cell.length_b   1.000
_cell.length_c   1.000
_cell.angle_alpha   90.00
_cell.angle_beta   90.00
_cell.angle_gamma   90.00
#
_symmetry.space_group_name_H-M   'P 1'
#
loop_
_entity.id
_entity.type
_entity.pdbx_description
1 polymer ?
#
loop_
_entity_poly.entity_id
_entity_poly.type
_entity_poly.pdbx_seq_one_letter_code
_entity_poly.pdbx_strand_id
1 'polypeptide(L)'
;EKLAAIGQLTAGVAHEINNPIAVIQGNLDVLRDVLGPGAEPVEHEIRLIHEQVQRIRLIVAKLLQFARPQDYVGYLEPVETGQLLQDCLLLVRHLLTKGDIAIEQHIDSSRRITCNKNELQQVIINLFVNAIQAMPNGGVLRIAVEDWDEADMPVGIRLEVADSGPGISATDLAQLFKPFFTAKKPGGNGLGLWVSQALVERYGGQITAESELGKGARFTVWLRLEPQGL
;
A
#
# COMPACT_ATOMS: atom_id res chain seq x y z
N GLU A 1 -3.61 -22.26 -3.05
CA GLU A 1 -3.09 -22.75 -4.34
C GLU A 1 -2.97 -21.63 -5.39
N LYS A 2 -3.97 -20.77 -5.61
CA LYS A 2 -3.88 -19.64 -6.58
C LYS A 2 -2.77 -18.63 -6.25
N LEU A 3 -2.53 -18.32 -4.98
CA LEU A 3 -1.45 -17.41 -4.55
C LEU A 3 -0.06 -18.03 -4.71
N ALA A 4 0.10 -19.32 -4.45
CA ALA A 4 1.37 -20.04 -4.64
C ALA A 4 1.76 -20.13 -6.13
N ALA A 5 0.80 -20.41 -7.02
CA ALA A 5 1.02 -20.43 -8.46
C ALA A 5 1.37 -19.04 -9.01
N ILE A 6 0.70 -17.98 -8.53
CA ILE A 6 1.02 -16.59 -8.87
C ILE A 6 2.40 -16.22 -8.33
N GLY A 7 2.77 -16.70 -7.14
CA GLY A 7 4.06 -16.46 -6.53
C GLY A 7 5.24 -16.97 -7.35
N GLN A 8 5.19 -18.24 -7.79
CA GLN A 8 6.25 -18.82 -8.63
C GLN A 8 6.36 -18.13 -10.00
N LEU A 9 5.22 -17.85 -10.65
CA LEU A 9 5.21 -17.12 -11.93
C LEU A 9 5.76 -15.71 -11.76
N THR A 10 5.42 -15.02 -10.68
CA THR A 10 5.86 -13.64 -10.42
C THR A 10 7.37 -13.56 -10.13
N ALA A 11 7.95 -14.56 -9.45
CA ALA A 11 9.39 -14.59 -9.21
C ALA A 11 10.18 -14.77 -10.52
N GLY A 12 9.71 -15.63 -11.43
CA GLY A 12 10.28 -15.79 -12.78
C GLY A 12 10.17 -14.52 -13.60
N VAL A 13 8.97 -13.95 -13.68
CA VAL A 13 8.68 -12.72 -14.44
C VAL A 13 9.49 -11.53 -13.88
N ALA A 14 9.63 -11.43 -12.57
CA ALA A 14 10.41 -10.35 -11.97
C ALA A 14 11.91 -10.45 -12.29
N HIS A 15 12.46 -11.68 -12.36
CA HIS A 15 13.83 -11.89 -12.80
C HIS A 15 13.99 -11.51 -14.28
N GLU A 16 13.03 -11.91 -15.12
CA GLU A 16 13.03 -11.57 -16.55
C GLU A 16 12.83 -10.07 -16.81
N ILE A 17 12.12 -9.34 -15.95
CA ILE A 17 11.97 -7.88 -16.05
C ILE A 17 13.22 -7.16 -15.49
N ASN A 18 13.81 -7.63 -14.42
CA ASN A 18 14.99 -6.99 -13.84
C ASN A 18 16.23 -7.07 -14.78
N ASN A 19 16.33 -8.11 -15.59
CA ASN A 19 17.43 -8.26 -16.56
C ASN A 19 17.48 -7.11 -17.60
N PRO A 20 16.44 -6.83 -18.40
CA PRO A 20 16.45 -5.71 -19.35
C PRO A 20 16.57 -4.36 -18.64
N ILE A 21 16.02 -4.21 -17.44
CA ILE A 21 16.15 -2.99 -16.64
C ILE A 21 17.62 -2.72 -16.29
N ALA A 22 18.36 -3.74 -15.88
CA ALA A 22 19.79 -3.62 -15.57
C ALA A 22 20.60 -3.21 -16.82
N VAL A 23 20.25 -3.76 -17.99
CA VAL A 23 20.88 -3.39 -19.27
C VAL A 23 20.58 -1.93 -19.64
N ILE A 24 19.32 -1.47 -19.50
CA ILE A 24 18.95 -0.08 -19.75
C ILE A 24 19.71 0.86 -18.83
N GLN A 25 19.81 0.54 -17.54
CA GLN A 25 20.54 1.34 -16.58
C GLN A 25 22.03 1.42 -16.90
N GLY A 26 22.67 0.28 -17.18
CA GLY A 26 24.08 0.25 -17.57
C GLY A 26 24.37 1.06 -18.84
N ASN A 27 23.46 1.03 -19.83
CA ASN A 27 23.61 1.84 -21.02
C ASN A 27 23.43 3.35 -20.77
N LEU A 28 22.55 3.74 -19.84
CA LEU A 28 22.40 5.14 -19.43
C LEU A 28 23.65 5.65 -18.72
N ASP A 29 24.25 4.83 -17.85
CA ASP A 29 25.48 5.16 -17.15
C ASP A 29 26.64 5.32 -18.15
N VAL A 30 26.78 4.39 -19.12
CA VAL A 30 27.77 4.48 -20.20
C VAL A 30 27.54 5.71 -21.06
N LEU A 31 26.28 6.03 -21.43
CA LEU A 31 25.97 7.24 -22.21
C LEU A 31 26.40 8.51 -21.48
N ARG A 32 26.17 8.57 -20.17
CA ARG A 32 26.58 9.69 -19.32
C ARG A 32 28.10 9.84 -19.27
N ASP A 33 28.81 8.74 -19.12
CA ASP A 33 30.27 8.70 -19.05
C ASP A 33 30.91 9.09 -20.40
N VAL A 34 30.35 8.57 -21.52
CA VAL A 34 30.86 8.84 -22.88
C VAL A 34 30.61 10.30 -23.32
N LEU A 35 29.43 10.82 -23.00
CA LEU A 35 29.05 12.20 -23.37
C LEU A 35 29.76 13.23 -22.47
N GLY A 36 30.03 12.89 -21.20
CA GLY A 36 30.67 13.82 -20.26
C GLY A 36 29.96 15.19 -20.24
N PRO A 37 30.69 16.32 -20.38
CA PRO A 37 30.09 17.64 -20.45
C PRO A 37 29.15 17.85 -21.64
N GLY A 38 29.26 17.03 -22.69
CA GLY A 38 28.36 17.04 -23.86
C GLY A 38 26.97 16.45 -23.59
N ALA A 39 26.73 15.88 -22.41
CA ALA A 39 25.42 15.35 -22.02
C ALA A 39 24.39 16.45 -21.69
N GLU A 40 24.82 17.69 -21.44
CA GLU A 40 23.95 18.79 -20.99
C GLU A 40 22.66 18.96 -21.83
N PRO A 41 22.67 18.88 -23.16
CA PRO A 41 21.46 19.00 -23.97
C PRO A 41 20.45 17.87 -23.81
N VAL A 42 20.86 16.68 -23.32
CA VAL A 42 20.04 15.46 -23.17
C VAL A 42 19.96 14.98 -21.71
N GLU A 43 20.54 15.72 -20.78
CA GLU A 43 20.56 15.34 -19.35
C GLU A 43 19.16 15.23 -18.75
N HIS A 44 18.21 16.04 -19.25
CA HIS A 44 16.81 15.98 -18.85
C HIS A 44 16.19 14.64 -19.24
N GLU A 45 16.37 14.20 -20.48
CA GLU A 45 15.86 12.94 -21.02
C GLU A 45 16.49 11.73 -20.33
N ILE A 46 17.81 11.77 -20.12
CA ILE A 46 18.53 10.72 -19.37
C ILE A 46 17.95 10.58 -17.96
N ARG A 47 17.72 11.69 -17.28
CA ARG A 47 17.12 11.69 -15.93
C ARG A 47 15.71 11.13 -15.94
N LEU A 48 14.86 11.52 -16.89
CA LEU A 48 13.49 11.01 -17.02
C LEU A 48 13.48 9.49 -17.25
N ILE A 49 14.39 8.97 -18.10
CA ILE A 49 14.49 7.53 -18.34
C ILE A 49 14.98 6.83 -17.05
N HIS A 50 15.96 7.39 -16.37
CA HIS A 50 16.44 6.84 -15.10
C HIS A 50 15.32 6.77 -14.03
N GLU A 51 14.50 7.81 -13.91
CA GLU A 51 13.35 7.84 -13.02
C GLU A 51 12.33 6.74 -13.36
N GLN A 52 12.06 6.50 -14.65
CA GLN A 52 11.16 5.41 -15.07
C GLN A 52 11.76 4.03 -14.79
N VAL A 53 13.04 3.84 -14.99
CA VAL A 53 13.76 2.60 -14.64
C VAL A 53 13.64 2.32 -13.15
N GLN A 54 13.87 3.32 -12.29
CA GLN A 54 13.71 3.18 -10.84
C GLN A 54 12.26 2.87 -10.46
N ARG A 55 11.30 3.50 -11.14
CA ARG A 55 9.87 3.23 -10.93
C ARG A 55 9.50 1.78 -11.26
N ILE A 56 10.00 1.23 -12.38
CA ILE A 56 9.76 -0.17 -12.76
C ILE A 56 10.40 -1.11 -11.73
N ARG A 57 11.63 -0.85 -11.28
CA ARG A 57 12.28 -1.62 -10.20
C ARG A 57 11.45 -1.66 -8.93
N LEU A 58 10.88 -0.52 -8.54
CA LEU A 58 10.03 -0.44 -7.36
C LEU A 58 8.74 -1.27 -7.52
N ILE A 59 8.15 -1.27 -8.71
CA ILE A 59 6.96 -2.08 -9.04
C ILE A 59 7.31 -3.57 -8.97
N VAL A 60 8.43 -3.97 -9.57
CA VAL A 60 8.90 -5.37 -9.58
C VAL A 60 9.26 -5.83 -8.17
N ALA A 61 9.93 -5.00 -7.37
CA ALA A 61 10.24 -5.32 -5.97
C ALA A 61 8.97 -5.54 -5.13
N LYS A 62 7.96 -4.68 -5.31
CA LYS A 62 6.63 -4.86 -4.67
C LYS A 62 5.94 -6.14 -5.15
N LEU A 63 6.07 -6.49 -6.42
CA LEU A 63 5.55 -7.73 -7.00
C LEU A 63 6.26 -8.97 -6.43
N LEU A 64 7.60 -8.92 -6.28
CA LEU A 64 8.41 -9.99 -5.69
C LEU A 64 8.13 -10.20 -4.19
N GLN A 65 7.93 -9.13 -3.45
CA GLN A 65 7.53 -9.21 -2.04
C GLN A 65 6.21 -9.98 -1.87
N PHE A 66 5.40 -9.98 -2.93
CA PHE A 66 4.14 -10.69 -3.03
C PHE A 66 4.29 -12.17 -3.42
N ALA A 67 5.31 -12.46 -4.25
CA ALA A 67 5.54 -13.76 -4.85
C ALA A 67 6.24 -14.79 -3.93
N ARG A 68 6.66 -14.39 -2.73
CA ARG A 68 7.29 -15.28 -1.74
C ARG A 68 6.39 -15.54 -0.53
N PRO A 69 5.34 -16.37 -0.67
CA PRO A 69 4.43 -16.67 0.45
C PRO A 69 5.03 -17.60 1.49
N GLN A 70 6.07 -18.39 1.18
CA GLN A 70 6.50 -19.51 2.02
C GLN A 70 7.88 -19.38 2.66
N ASP A 71 8.79 -18.54 2.13
CA ASP A 71 10.12 -18.37 2.72
C ASP A 71 10.22 -17.23 3.73
N TYR A 72 9.16 -16.42 3.86
CA TYR A 72 8.99 -15.36 4.83
C TYR A 72 7.65 -15.52 5.56
N VAL A 73 7.51 -16.59 6.34
CA VAL A 73 6.62 -16.51 7.50
C VAL A 73 7.31 -15.52 8.44
N GLY A 74 7.10 -14.25 8.18
CA GLY A 74 7.60 -13.20 9.04
C GLY A 74 7.15 -13.51 10.45
N TYR A 75 8.03 -13.29 11.41
CA TYR A 75 7.75 -13.52 12.81
C TYR A 75 6.40 -12.90 13.19
N LEU A 76 5.47 -13.77 13.62
CA LEU A 76 4.17 -13.34 14.12
C LEU A 76 4.36 -12.87 15.55
N GLU A 77 3.88 -11.70 15.86
CA GLU A 77 3.96 -11.11 17.18
C GLU A 77 2.63 -10.46 17.59
N PRO A 78 2.34 -10.35 18.88
CA PRO A 78 1.20 -9.57 19.36
C PRO A 78 1.43 -8.07 19.09
N VAL A 79 0.68 -7.51 18.17
CA VAL A 79 0.77 -6.10 17.76
C VAL A 79 -0.35 -5.30 18.39
N GLU A 80 -0.01 -4.22 19.08
CA GLU A 80 -0.95 -3.21 19.53
C GLU A 80 -1.23 -2.23 18.40
N THR A 81 -2.45 -2.25 17.90
CA THR A 81 -2.82 -1.50 16.68
C THR A 81 -2.76 0.01 16.89
N GLY A 82 -3.13 0.51 18.07
CA GLY A 82 -3.07 1.94 18.39
C GLY A 82 -1.65 2.50 18.29
N GLN A 83 -0.67 1.80 18.88
CA GLN A 83 0.73 2.20 18.79
C GLN A 83 1.25 2.13 17.35
N LEU A 84 0.93 1.06 16.62
CA LEU A 84 1.33 0.93 15.23
C LEU A 84 0.77 2.05 14.34
N LEU A 85 -0.46 2.49 14.58
CA LEU A 85 -1.05 3.64 13.88
C LEU A 85 -0.27 4.93 14.13
N GLN A 86 0.16 5.20 15.37
CA GLN A 86 0.99 6.36 15.68
C GLN A 86 2.33 6.29 14.93
N ASP A 87 2.98 5.12 14.92
CA ASP A 87 4.22 4.91 14.18
C ASP A 87 4.01 5.19 12.67
N CYS A 88 2.90 4.71 12.10
CA CYS A 88 2.55 4.95 10.69
C CYS A 88 2.27 6.43 10.39
N LEU A 89 1.55 7.14 11.28
CA LEU A 89 1.29 8.58 11.13
C LEU A 89 2.57 9.40 11.12
N LEU A 90 3.53 9.02 11.97
CA LEU A 90 4.83 9.67 12.00
C LEU A 90 5.57 9.54 10.64
N LEU A 91 5.49 8.37 10.01
CA LEU A 91 6.11 8.12 8.70
C LEU A 91 5.49 8.94 7.58
N VAL A 92 4.18 9.19 7.60
CA VAL A 92 3.49 9.98 6.57
C VAL A 92 3.34 11.45 6.92
N ARG A 93 3.85 11.89 8.07
CA ARG A 93 3.70 13.27 8.59
C ARG A 93 4.06 14.35 7.57
N HIS A 94 5.14 14.15 6.84
CA HIS A 94 5.59 15.12 5.82
C HIS A 94 4.57 15.28 4.67
N LEU A 95 3.84 14.22 4.31
CA LEU A 95 2.77 14.28 3.31
C LEU A 95 1.53 15.00 3.85
N LEU A 96 1.17 14.75 5.11
CA LEU A 96 0.05 15.39 5.79
C LEU A 96 0.26 16.90 5.89
N THR A 97 1.44 17.34 6.35
CA THR A 97 1.78 18.76 6.47
C THR A 97 1.81 19.44 5.11
N LYS A 98 2.38 18.80 4.08
CA LYS A 98 2.41 19.35 2.72
C LYS A 98 1.02 19.48 2.11
N GLY A 99 0.11 18.56 2.46
CA GLY A 99 -1.26 18.53 1.94
C GLY A 99 -2.25 19.39 2.72
N ASP A 100 -1.87 20.04 3.83
CA ASP A 100 -2.79 20.75 4.75
C ASP A 100 -3.96 19.84 5.19
N ILE A 101 -3.63 18.64 5.67
CA ILE A 101 -4.61 17.63 6.05
C ILE A 101 -4.70 17.57 7.58
N ALA A 102 -5.90 17.83 8.11
CA ALA A 102 -6.22 17.64 9.51
C ALA A 102 -6.43 16.14 9.82
N ILE A 103 -6.08 15.73 11.06
CA ILE A 103 -6.23 14.35 11.53
C ILE A 103 -7.23 14.31 12.66
N GLU A 104 -8.23 13.45 12.53
CA GLU A 104 -9.16 13.08 13.60
C GLU A 104 -8.93 11.61 13.97
N GLN A 105 -8.67 11.33 15.26
CA GLN A 105 -8.38 9.98 15.73
C GLN A 105 -9.34 9.57 16.82
N HIS A 106 -9.80 8.31 16.75
CA HIS A 106 -10.64 7.66 17.74
C HIS A 106 -10.13 6.22 17.94
N ILE A 107 -9.34 6.00 18.98
CA ILE A 107 -8.67 4.72 19.23
C ILE A 107 -9.21 4.19 20.56
N ASP A 108 -10.24 3.33 20.49
CA ASP A 108 -10.95 2.78 21.65
C ASP A 108 -10.60 1.32 21.92
N SER A 109 -9.74 0.71 21.09
CA SER A 109 -9.28 -0.65 21.32
C SER A 109 -7.85 -0.69 21.83
N SER A 110 -7.64 -1.46 22.88
CA SER A 110 -6.31 -1.87 23.40
C SER A 110 -5.96 -3.32 23.06
N ARG A 111 -6.77 -3.99 22.24
CA ARG A 111 -6.55 -5.39 21.86
C ARG A 111 -5.30 -5.53 21.03
N ARG A 112 -4.60 -6.63 21.25
CA ARG A 112 -3.45 -7.04 20.45
C ARG A 112 -3.88 -8.10 19.46
N ILE A 113 -3.43 -7.96 18.22
CA ILE A 113 -3.65 -8.93 17.16
C ILE A 113 -2.34 -9.63 16.83
N THR A 114 -2.37 -10.93 16.61
CA THR A 114 -1.19 -11.71 16.25
C THR A 114 -0.98 -11.64 14.75
N CYS A 115 0.03 -10.90 14.30
CA CYS A 115 0.35 -10.72 12.89
C CYS A 115 1.82 -10.33 12.68
N ASN A 116 2.27 -10.24 11.43
CA ASN A 116 3.53 -9.60 11.11
C ASN A 116 3.36 -8.07 11.14
N LYS A 117 4.06 -7.41 12.07
CA LYS A 117 3.99 -5.96 12.27
C LYS A 117 4.28 -5.18 10.99
N ASN A 118 5.29 -5.58 10.20
CA ASN A 118 5.70 -4.87 8.98
C ASN A 118 4.62 -4.96 7.89
N GLU A 119 3.94 -6.10 7.78
CA GLU A 119 2.86 -6.28 6.81
C GLU A 119 1.63 -5.46 7.16
N LEU A 120 1.24 -5.45 8.43
CA LEU A 120 0.15 -4.59 8.89
C LEU A 120 0.51 -3.11 8.74
N GLN A 121 1.75 -2.72 9.05
CA GLN A 121 2.25 -1.37 8.80
C GLN A 121 2.13 -0.98 7.33
N GLN A 122 2.45 -1.90 6.41
CA GLN A 122 2.32 -1.67 4.97
C GLN A 122 0.87 -1.43 4.56
N VAL A 123 -0.08 -2.22 5.10
CA VAL A 123 -1.52 -2.01 4.86
C VAL A 123 -1.94 -0.61 5.31
N ILE A 124 -1.61 -0.23 6.54
CA ILE A 124 -1.99 1.06 7.13
C ILE A 124 -1.40 2.23 6.34
N ILE A 125 -0.09 2.19 6.04
CA ILE A 125 0.58 3.25 5.26
C ILE A 125 -0.06 3.38 3.87
N ASN A 126 -0.38 2.26 3.22
CA ASN A 126 -1.04 2.30 1.92
C ASN A 126 -2.41 2.97 1.98
N LEU A 127 -3.22 2.70 3.00
CA LEU A 127 -4.50 3.37 3.21
C LEU A 127 -4.32 4.87 3.48
N PHE A 128 -3.36 5.26 4.33
CA PHE A 128 -3.06 6.67 4.60
C PHE A 128 -2.61 7.41 3.35
N VAL A 129 -1.67 6.85 2.60
CA VAL A 129 -1.17 7.46 1.35
C VAL A 129 -2.30 7.61 0.33
N ASN A 130 -3.19 6.63 0.21
CA ASN A 130 -4.35 6.71 -0.68
C ASN A 130 -5.30 7.85 -0.28
N ALA A 131 -5.61 7.98 1.01
CA ALA A 131 -6.44 9.04 1.56
C ALA A 131 -5.80 10.42 1.34
N ILE A 132 -4.50 10.59 1.69
CA ILE A 132 -3.76 11.83 1.50
C ILE A 132 -3.75 12.26 0.03
N GLN A 133 -3.48 11.32 -0.88
CA GLN A 133 -3.48 11.58 -2.31
C GLN A 133 -4.86 11.92 -2.88
N ALA A 134 -5.94 11.51 -2.23
CA ALA A 134 -7.30 11.90 -2.60
C ALA A 134 -7.62 13.35 -2.20
N MET A 135 -6.84 13.95 -1.30
CA MET A 135 -7.06 15.29 -0.75
C MET A 135 -5.89 16.26 -1.09
N PRO A 136 -5.60 16.53 -2.38
CA PRO A 136 -4.44 17.35 -2.77
C PRO A 136 -4.54 18.82 -2.34
N ASN A 137 -5.74 19.29 -2.05
CA ASN A 137 -6.04 20.67 -1.62
C ASN A 137 -6.43 20.76 -0.14
N GLY A 138 -6.02 19.80 0.68
CA GLY A 138 -6.38 19.72 2.08
C GLY A 138 -7.65 18.89 2.32
N GLY A 139 -7.91 18.62 3.59
CA GLY A 139 -9.07 17.87 4.02
C GLY A 139 -8.90 17.26 5.42
N VAL A 140 -9.69 16.23 5.71
CA VAL A 140 -9.69 15.55 6.99
C VAL A 140 -9.45 14.06 6.79
N LEU A 141 -8.40 13.54 7.43
CA LEU A 141 -8.14 12.11 7.56
C LEU A 141 -8.68 11.64 8.92
N ARG A 142 -9.71 10.78 8.89
CA ARG A 142 -10.28 10.15 10.09
C ARG A 142 -9.75 8.75 10.23
N ILE A 143 -9.37 8.40 11.46
CA ILE A 143 -8.82 7.09 11.81
C ILE A 143 -9.55 6.61 13.05
N ALA A 144 -10.14 5.41 13.00
CA ALA A 144 -10.77 4.81 14.15
C ALA A 144 -10.29 3.37 14.34
N VAL A 145 -10.14 2.95 15.59
CA VAL A 145 -9.92 1.55 15.99
C VAL A 145 -10.87 1.20 17.08
N GLU A 146 -11.66 0.19 16.86
CA GLU A 146 -12.66 -0.29 17.78
C GLU A 146 -12.54 -1.79 18.00
N ASP A 147 -13.03 -2.25 19.11
CA ASP A 147 -13.18 -3.69 19.39
C ASP A 147 -14.20 -4.30 18.42
N TRP A 148 -13.89 -5.47 17.91
CA TRP A 148 -14.81 -6.28 17.12
C TRP A 148 -15.20 -7.50 17.94
N ASP A 149 -16.50 -7.56 18.29
CA ASP A 149 -17.11 -8.64 19.02
C ASP A 149 -18.21 -9.29 18.19
N GLU A 150 -18.39 -10.61 18.34
CA GLU A 150 -19.49 -11.37 17.77
C GLU A 150 -20.20 -12.12 18.93
N ALA A 151 -21.47 -11.89 19.12
CA ALA A 151 -22.26 -12.48 20.22
C ALA A 151 -21.58 -12.34 21.60
N ASP A 152 -21.09 -11.14 21.92
CA ASP A 152 -20.36 -10.78 23.15
C ASP A 152 -19.00 -11.52 23.33
N MET A 153 -18.50 -12.17 22.28
CA MET A 153 -17.17 -12.81 22.29
C MET A 153 -16.16 -11.95 21.54
N PRO A 154 -14.97 -11.69 22.11
CA PRO A 154 -13.94 -10.93 21.45
C PRO A 154 -13.40 -11.69 20.23
N VAL A 155 -13.59 -11.12 19.05
CA VAL A 155 -13.16 -11.70 17.76
C VAL A 155 -11.90 -11.01 17.25
N GLY A 156 -11.85 -9.68 17.33
CA GLY A 156 -10.77 -8.93 16.73
C GLY A 156 -10.87 -7.43 16.98
N ILE A 157 -10.38 -6.68 16.01
CA ILE A 157 -10.50 -5.22 15.91
C ILE A 157 -11.08 -4.82 14.57
N ARG A 158 -11.70 -3.64 14.54
CA ARG A 158 -12.10 -2.91 13.34
C ARG A 158 -11.25 -1.65 13.24
N LEU A 159 -10.44 -1.56 12.20
CA LEU A 159 -9.67 -0.38 11.84
C LEU A 159 -10.37 0.35 10.70
N GLU A 160 -10.65 1.63 10.85
CA GLU A 160 -11.25 2.48 9.83
C GLU A 160 -10.30 3.61 9.44
N VAL A 161 -10.17 3.86 8.14
CA VAL A 161 -9.45 5.00 7.56
C VAL A 161 -10.39 5.68 6.57
N ALA A 162 -10.78 6.93 6.86
CA ALA A 162 -11.68 7.69 6.02
C ALA A 162 -11.07 9.03 5.62
N ASP A 163 -11.31 9.44 4.38
CA ASP A 163 -10.92 10.75 3.84
C ASP A 163 -12.14 11.59 3.49
N SER A 164 -11.96 12.92 3.48
CA SER A 164 -12.96 13.87 3.01
C SER A 164 -12.74 14.30 1.57
N GLY A 165 -12.10 13.47 0.76
CA GLY A 165 -11.78 13.74 -0.64
C GLY A 165 -12.99 13.70 -1.58
N PRO A 166 -12.76 13.65 -2.90
CA PRO A 166 -13.82 13.69 -3.90
C PRO A 166 -14.69 12.43 -3.97
N GLY A 167 -14.33 11.39 -3.21
CA GLY A 167 -14.99 10.09 -3.29
C GLY A 167 -14.65 9.29 -4.53
N ILE A 168 -15.25 8.11 -4.64
CA ILE A 168 -15.02 7.12 -5.68
C ILE A 168 -16.35 6.78 -6.35
N SER A 169 -16.36 6.68 -7.68
CA SER A 169 -17.57 6.28 -8.40
C SER A 169 -17.94 4.82 -8.11
N ALA A 170 -19.21 4.46 -8.21
CA ALA A 170 -19.66 3.07 -8.02
C ALA A 170 -18.96 2.09 -9.00
N THR A 171 -18.67 2.55 -10.23
CA THR A 171 -17.96 1.77 -11.24
C THR A 171 -16.52 1.48 -10.81
N ASP A 172 -15.81 2.49 -10.27
CA ASP A 172 -14.43 2.35 -9.81
C ASP A 172 -14.37 1.56 -8.50
N LEU A 173 -15.33 1.76 -7.60
CA LEU A 173 -15.44 1.05 -6.32
C LEU A 173 -15.52 -0.47 -6.54
N ALA A 174 -16.27 -0.93 -7.54
CA ALA A 174 -16.39 -2.35 -7.91
C ALA A 174 -15.09 -2.96 -8.45
N GLN A 175 -14.10 -2.14 -8.79
CA GLN A 175 -12.81 -2.57 -9.34
C GLN A 175 -11.61 -2.26 -8.44
N LEU A 176 -11.86 -1.60 -7.31
CA LEU A 176 -10.85 -0.97 -6.47
C LEU A 176 -9.76 -1.95 -5.96
N PHE A 177 -10.15 -3.20 -5.72
CA PHE A 177 -9.26 -4.27 -5.26
C PHE A 177 -8.73 -5.16 -6.40
N LYS A 178 -9.01 -4.83 -7.67
CA LYS A 178 -8.41 -5.56 -8.79
C LYS A 178 -6.96 -5.13 -8.99
N PRO A 179 -6.05 -6.06 -9.33
CA PRO A 179 -4.66 -5.70 -9.60
C PRO A 179 -4.56 -4.73 -10.79
N PHE A 180 -3.62 -3.80 -10.70
CA PHE A 180 -3.35 -2.75 -11.70
C PHE A 180 -4.49 -1.74 -11.92
N PHE A 181 -5.59 -1.83 -11.18
CA PHE A 181 -6.65 -0.83 -11.26
C PHE A 181 -6.24 0.45 -10.52
N THR A 182 -6.36 1.58 -11.18
CA THR A 182 -6.20 2.91 -10.60
C THR A 182 -7.16 3.89 -11.23
N ALA A 183 -7.97 4.57 -10.43
CA ALA A 183 -8.81 5.69 -10.87
C ALA A 183 -8.01 6.99 -11.02
N LYS A 184 -6.76 7.02 -10.56
CA LYS A 184 -5.87 8.21 -10.56
C LYS A 184 -4.98 8.23 -11.81
N LYS A 185 -4.89 9.39 -12.49
CA LYS A 185 -3.91 9.70 -13.55
C LYS A 185 -2.92 10.74 -13.02
N PRO A 186 -1.60 10.67 -13.35
CA PRO A 186 -0.66 9.57 -13.36
C PRO A 186 0.04 9.47 -11.99
N GLY A 187 0.34 8.27 -11.50
CA GLY A 187 1.17 8.10 -10.29
C GLY A 187 0.91 6.85 -9.44
N GLY A 188 -0.28 6.26 -9.51
CA GLY A 188 -0.59 5.00 -8.84
C GLY A 188 -0.28 3.80 -9.73
N ASN A 189 0.30 2.73 -9.17
CA ASN A 189 0.54 1.46 -9.89
C ASN A 189 -0.66 0.49 -9.78
N GLY A 190 -1.73 0.85 -9.08
CA GLY A 190 -2.94 0.03 -8.91
C GLY A 190 -2.73 -1.28 -8.14
N LEU A 191 -1.61 -1.44 -7.43
CA LEU A 191 -1.29 -2.65 -6.68
C LEU A 191 -1.52 -2.52 -5.18
N GLY A 192 -1.54 -1.29 -4.65
CA GLY A 192 -1.56 -1.06 -3.21
C GLY A 192 -2.75 -1.70 -2.50
N LEU A 193 -3.97 -1.44 -2.94
CA LEU A 193 -5.18 -1.97 -2.31
C LEU A 193 -5.34 -3.47 -2.52
N TRP A 194 -4.98 -3.98 -3.70
CA TRP A 194 -4.96 -5.41 -3.96
C TRP A 194 -3.99 -6.14 -3.01
N VAL A 195 -2.77 -5.60 -2.81
CA VAL A 195 -1.79 -6.10 -1.83
C VAL A 195 -2.36 -6.04 -0.42
N SER A 196 -2.96 -4.91 -0.03
CA SER A 196 -3.56 -4.75 1.30
C SER A 196 -4.65 -5.79 1.55
N GLN A 197 -5.50 -6.05 0.56
CA GLN A 197 -6.53 -7.08 0.65
C GLN A 197 -5.93 -8.46 0.90
N ALA A 198 -4.96 -8.87 0.10
CA ALA A 198 -4.37 -10.20 0.24
C ALA A 198 -3.59 -10.39 1.55
N LEU A 199 -2.93 -9.32 2.07
CA LEU A 199 -2.28 -9.36 3.38
C LEU A 199 -3.30 -9.53 4.50
N VAL A 200 -4.40 -8.79 4.46
CA VAL A 200 -5.48 -8.88 5.46
C VAL A 200 -6.16 -10.24 5.42
N GLU A 201 -6.52 -10.73 4.22
CA GLU A 201 -7.15 -12.05 4.03
C GLU A 201 -6.26 -13.20 4.52
N ARG A 202 -4.94 -13.11 4.38
CA ARG A 202 -4.00 -14.10 4.90
C ARG A 202 -4.08 -14.27 6.42
N TYR A 203 -4.42 -13.21 7.15
CA TYR A 203 -4.66 -13.25 8.60
C TYR A 203 -6.11 -13.60 8.97
N GLY A 204 -6.92 -14.07 8.01
CA GLY A 204 -8.33 -14.37 8.23
C GLY A 204 -9.19 -13.13 8.46
N GLY A 205 -8.68 -11.96 8.07
CA GLY A 205 -9.38 -10.69 8.12
C GLY A 205 -10.10 -10.35 6.83
N GLN A 206 -10.67 -9.16 6.77
CA GLN A 206 -11.37 -8.61 5.60
C GLN A 206 -11.06 -7.12 5.46
N ILE A 207 -11.02 -6.63 4.23
CA ILE A 207 -10.98 -5.20 3.91
C ILE A 207 -12.17 -4.84 3.03
N THR A 208 -12.87 -3.76 3.37
CA THR A 208 -13.99 -3.22 2.60
C THR A 208 -13.76 -1.75 2.28
N ALA A 209 -14.46 -1.25 1.28
CA ALA A 209 -14.44 0.16 0.93
C ALA A 209 -15.87 0.66 0.67
N GLU A 210 -16.18 1.83 1.22
CA GLU A 210 -17.43 2.56 1.02
C GLU A 210 -17.10 3.97 0.54
N SER A 211 -17.82 4.47 -0.45
CA SER A 211 -17.59 5.81 -0.96
C SER A 211 -18.80 6.32 -1.71
N GLU A 212 -19.00 7.63 -1.65
CA GLU A 212 -19.97 8.37 -2.45
C GLU A 212 -19.25 9.59 -3.05
N LEU A 213 -19.50 9.90 -4.32
CA LEU A 213 -18.90 11.06 -4.97
C LEU A 213 -19.23 12.36 -4.19
N GLY A 214 -18.18 13.13 -3.90
CA GLY A 214 -18.26 14.37 -3.11
C GLY A 214 -18.27 14.19 -1.59
N LYS A 215 -18.27 12.94 -1.06
CA LYS A 215 -18.30 12.68 0.38
C LYS A 215 -17.07 11.95 0.92
N GLY A 216 -16.05 11.73 0.07
CA GLY A 216 -14.84 11.02 0.42
C GLY A 216 -14.98 9.50 0.31
N ALA A 217 -13.99 8.80 0.85
CA ALA A 217 -13.97 7.34 0.89
C ALA A 217 -13.63 6.84 2.29
N ARG A 218 -14.13 5.66 2.62
CA ARG A 218 -13.91 4.96 3.88
C ARG A 218 -13.44 3.55 3.58
N PHE A 219 -12.30 3.18 4.17
CA PHE A 219 -11.76 1.82 4.14
C PHE A 219 -11.86 1.23 5.53
N THR A 220 -12.46 0.05 5.64
CA THR A 220 -12.59 -0.68 6.90
C THR A 220 -11.82 -1.99 6.81
N VAL A 221 -10.92 -2.23 7.76
CA VAL A 221 -10.13 -3.45 7.89
C VAL A 221 -10.56 -4.18 9.15
N TRP A 222 -10.97 -5.42 8.98
CA TRP A 222 -11.34 -6.32 10.05
C TRP A 222 -10.18 -7.29 10.29
N LEU A 223 -9.66 -7.36 11.51
CA LEU A 223 -8.54 -8.22 11.86
C LEU A 223 -8.91 -9.06 13.07
N ARG A 224 -8.67 -10.36 12.99
CA ARG A 224 -8.90 -11.28 14.10
C ARG A 224 -7.76 -11.20 15.13
N LEU A 225 -8.06 -11.53 16.40
CA LEU A 225 -7.04 -11.59 17.46
C LEU A 225 -5.94 -12.59 17.10
N GLU A 226 -6.34 -13.76 16.58
CA GLU A 226 -5.45 -14.80 16.12
C GLU A 226 -5.71 -15.08 14.63
N PRO A 227 -4.67 -15.29 13.81
CA PRO A 227 -4.85 -15.63 12.41
C PRO A 227 -5.52 -16.99 12.25
N GLN A 228 -6.45 -17.11 11.30
CA GLN A 228 -7.09 -18.38 10.98
C GLN A 228 -6.41 -18.99 9.75
N GLY A 229 -5.87 -20.22 9.90
CA GLY A 229 -5.41 -21.03 8.77
C GLY A 229 -3.94 -20.84 8.37
N LEU A 230 -3.10 -20.34 9.27
CA LEU A 230 -1.64 -20.38 9.14
C LEU A 230 -1.04 -21.66 9.72
#